data_65cdef17171a59f74eb403d50e86e7e4
#
_entry.id   65cdef17171a59f74eb403d50e86e7e4
#
_cell.length_a   1.000
_cell.length_b   1.000
_cell.length_c   1.000
_cell.angle_alpha   90.00
_cell.angle_beta   90.00
_cell.angle_gamma   90.00
#
_symmetry.space_group_name_H-M   'P 1'
#
loop_
_entity.id
_entity.type
_entity.pdbx_description
1 polymer ?
#
loop_
_entity_poly.entity_id
_entity_poly.type
_entity_poly.pdbx_seq_one_letter_code
_entity_poly.pdbx_strand_id
1 'polypeptide(L)'
;ASAEPAAVPSEDNRPALLILAEDHGMRCHPVLESKKLAECYRVECALLKEEDCDVASYEGVIAFTLTNEALGKIANGIFDTDYTRRFGTALLLGKRIFIAEEEVELYRYKDTAPAGYYSRLEENLKFLQQNGVTIVPLDQLEEVVLGENVSEETEAAPKKEESTGEKEQPVSGATLRLEKRIITERDVISAREGKAACILVEKKAILSDLAKEYAKKYGISIARDEGETGGKGSRV
;
A
#
# COMPACT_ATOMS: atom_id res chain seq x y z
N ALA A 1 -34.58 28.86 -44.88
CA ALA A 1 -34.39 27.87 -43.81
C ALA A 1 -32.94 27.41 -43.88
N SER A 2 -32.09 28.08 -43.09
CA SER A 2 -30.66 27.70 -42.93
C SER A 2 -30.59 26.76 -41.77
N ALA A 3 -30.16 25.53 -42.04
CA ALA A 3 -29.84 24.55 -41.00
C ALA A 3 -28.49 24.91 -40.38
N GLU A 4 -28.48 25.21 -39.11
CA GLU A 4 -27.26 25.25 -38.32
C GLU A 4 -26.62 23.87 -38.29
N PRO A 5 -25.31 23.75 -38.48
CA PRO A 5 -24.63 22.50 -38.30
C PRO A 5 -24.60 22.19 -36.80
N ALA A 6 -25.16 21.04 -36.39
CA ALA A 6 -25.02 20.48 -35.07
C ALA A 6 -23.52 20.35 -34.73
N ALA A 7 -23.12 21.02 -33.67
CA ALA A 7 -21.77 20.87 -33.12
C ALA A 7 -21.58 19.40 -32.69
N VAL A 8 -20.70 18.69 -33.39
CA VAL A 8 -20.22 17.38 -33.03
C VAL A 8 -19.46 17.58 -31.71
N PRO A 9 -19.79 16.88 -30.61
CA PRO A 9 -18.97 16.92 -29.41
C PRO A 9 -17.60 16.35 -29.80
N SER A 10 -16.56 17.15 -29.66
CA SER A 10 -15.19 16.67 -29.74
C SER A 10 -15.01 15.67 -28.60
N GLU A 11 -14.94 14.38 -28.93
CA GLU A 11 -14.61 13.34 -27.96
C GLU A 11 -13.20 13.66 -27.45
N ASP A 12 -13.14 14.17 -26.23
CA ASP A 12 -11.88 14.38 -25.51
C ASP A 12 -11.32 13.01 -25.13
N ASN A 13 -10.36 12.53 -25.92
CA ASN A 13 -9.78 11.19 -25.82
C ASN A 13 -8.70 11.10 -24.72
N ARG A 14 -8.55 12.12 -23.87
CA ARG A 14 -7.62 12.06 -22.74
C ARG A 14 -8.14 11.10 -21.66
N PRO A 15 -7.21 10.36 -21.00
CA PRO A 15 -7.59 9.56 -19.85
C PRO A 15 -8.24 10.42 -18.76
N ALA A 16 -9.17 9.85 -17.99
CA ALA A 16 -9.90 10.58 -16.98
C ALA A 16 -9.35 10.31 -15.58
N LEU A 17 -9.27 11.34 -14.75
CA LEU A 17 -9.00 11.26 -13.31
C LEU A 17 -10.24 11.67 -12.54
N LEU A 18 -10.57 10.90 -11.50
CA LEU A 18 -11.68 11.19 -10.61
C LEU A 18 -11.19 11.90 -9.36
N ILE A 19 -11.74 13.07 -9.07
CA ILE A 19 -11.59 13.70 -7.75
C ILE A 19 -12.71 13.18 -6.85
N LEU A 20 -12.32 12.62 -5.72
CA LEU A 20 -13.20 12.08 -4.71
C LEU A 20 -13.07 12.91 -3.42
N ALA A 21 -14.17 13.52 -2.98
CA ALA A 21 -14.26 14.29 -1.74
C ALA A 21 -15.60 14.01 -1.05
N GLU A 22 -15.66 14.15 0.27
CA GLU A 22 -16.92 14.01 1.02
C GLU A 22 -17.82 15.24 0.87
N ASP A 23 -17.20 16.41 0.74
CA ASP A 23 -17.88 17.68 0.52
C ASP A 23 -17.17 18.51 -0.57
N HIS A 24 -17.90 19.43 -1.18
CA HIS A 24 -17.37 20.35 -2.19
C HIS A 24 -16.64 21.50 -1.50
N GLY A 25 -15.47 21.21 -0.92
CA GLY A 25 -14.63 22.21 -0.28
C GLY A 25 -13.70 22.95 -1.26
N MET A 26 -13.12 24.07 -0.83
CA MET A 26 -12.18 24.87 -1.64
C MET A 26 -10.85 24.12 -1.95
N ARG A 27 -10.59 22.98 -1.32
CA ARG A 27 -9.31 22.27 -1.42
C ARG A 27 -9.14 21.46 -2.71
N CYS A 28 -10.23 20.95 -3.29
CA CYS A 28 -10.18 20.22 -4.55
C CYS A 28 -10.08 21.15 -5.78
N HIS A 29 -10.46 22.42 -5.65
CA HIS A 29 -10.46 23.38 -6.76
C HIS A 29 -9.08 23.60 -7.42
N PRO A 30 -7.97 23.77 -6.68
CA PRO A 30 -6.66 23.94 -7.30
C PRO A 30 -6.27 22.78 -8.21
N VAL A 31 -6.64 21.54 -7.83
CA VAL A 31 -6.36 20.33 -8.61
C VAL A 31 -7.31 20.23 -9.81
N LEU A 32 -8.59 20.58 -9.63
CA LEU A 32 -9.57 20.64 -10.73
C LEU A 32 -9.19 21.66 -11.80
N GLU A 33 -8.59 22.78 -11.38
CA GLU A 33 -8.20 23.90 -12.25
C GLU A 33 -6.73 23.82 -12.70
N SER A 34 -6.01 22.76 -12.33
CA SER A 34 -4.61 22.57 -12.71
C SER A 34 -4.45 22.46 -14.21
N LYS A 35 -3.69 23.40 -14.79
CA LYS A 35 -3.37 23.38 -16.23
C LYS A 35 -2.49 22.18 -16.59
N LYS A 36 -1.55 21.80 -15.73
CA LYS A 36 -0.66 20.67 -15.97
C LYS A 36 -1.44 19.35 -16.04
N LEU A 37 -2.34 19.12 -15.09
CA LEU A 37 -3.20 17.94 -15.13
C LEU A 37 -4.17 17.99 -16.31
N ALA A 38 -4.73 19.15 -16.62
CA ALA A 38 -5.66 19.32 -17.74
C ALA A 38 -5.02 19.11 -19.12
N GLU A 39 -3.71 19.24 -19.27
CA GLU A 39 -3.01 18.89 -20.52
C GLU A 39 -2.98 17.37 -20.77
N CYS A 40 -2.87 16.57 -19.71
CA CYS A 40 -2.71 15.11 -19.79
C CYS A 40 -4.00 14.35 -19.50
N TYR A 41 -4.85 14.88 -18.64
CA TYR A 41 -6.04 14.20 -18.14
C TYR A 41 -7.30 15.06 -18.24
N ARG A 42 -8.44 14.39 -18.35
CA ARG A 42 -9.74 14.98 -18.09
C ARG A 42 -10.05 14.80 -16.62
N VAL A 43 -9.99 15.87 -15.83
CA VAL A 43 -10.21 15.82 -14.38
C VAL A 43 -11.68 16.08 -14.08
N GLU A 44 -12.33 15.17 -13.36
CA GLU A 44 -13.75 15.22 -13.06
C GLU A 44 -14.00 15.05 -11.56
N CYS A 45 -14.97 15.79 -11.02
CA CYS A 45 -15.35 15.68 -9.60
C CYS A 45 -16.53 14.73 -9.44
N ALA A 46 -16.39 13.77 -8.51
CA ALA A 46 -17.43 12.78 -8.21
C ALA A 46 -18.73 13.41 -7.71
N LEU A 47 -18.63 14.52 -6.97
CA LEU A 47 -19.80 15.25 -6.44
C LEU A 47 -20.63 15.96 -7.52
N LEU A 48 -20.02 16.27 -8.67
CA LEU A 48 -20.71 16.90 -9.80
C LEU A 48 -21.34 15.89 -10.75
N LYS A 49 -21.00 14.62 -10.64
CA LYS A 49 -21.47 13.54 -11.51
C LYS A 49 -22.61 12.71 -10.92
N GLU A 50 -22.99 12.97 -9.67
CA GLU A 50 -24.07 12.27 -8.95
C GLU A 50 -24.09 10.75 -9.17
N GLU A 51 -25.16 10.21 -9.81
CA GLU A 51 -25.35 8.77 -9.97
C GLU A 51 -24.53 8.12 -11.11
N ASP A 52 -24.05 8.92 -12.08
CA ASP A 52 -23.35 8.42 -13.28
C ASP A 52 -21.82 8.29 -13.14
N CYS A 53 -21.30 8.23 -11.91
CA CYS A 53 -19.86 8.10 -11.67
C CYS A 53 -19.41 6.64 -11.65
N ASP A 54 -19.13 6.07 -12.83
CA ASP A 54 -18.51 4.75 -12.95
C ASP A 54 -16.99 4.84 -12.72
N VAL A 55 -16.54 4.39 -11.54
CA VAL A 55 -15.12 4.38 -11.15
C VAL A 55 -14.24 3.59 -12.12
N ALA A 56 -14.80 2.59 -12.81
CA ALA A 56 -14.05 1.77 -13.76
C ALA A 56 -13.54 2.59 -14.97
N SER A 57 -14.25 3.65 -15.36
CA SER A 57 -13.92 4.51 -16.49
C SER A 57 -12.72 5.44 -16.24
N TYR A 58 -12.28 5.60 -14.99
CA TYR A 58 -11.17 6.47 -14.62
C TYR A 58 -9.86 5.70 -14.54
N GLU A 59 -8.76 6.33 -14.89
CA GLU A 59 -7.42 5.76 -14.78
C GLU A 59 -6.90 5.79 -13.34
N GLY A 60 -7.25 6.83 -12.59
CA GLY A 60 -6.88 7.00 -11.20
C GLY A 60 -7.85 7.90 -10.44
N VAL A 61 -7.65 7.96 -9.14
CA VAL A 61 -8.47 8.72 -8.19
C VAL A 61 -7.56 9.64 -7.38
N ILE A 62 -7.96 10.91 -7.23
CA ILE A 62 -7.34 11.82 -6.27
C ILE A 62 -8.37 12.02 -5.16
N ALA A 63 -8.07 11.51 -3.95
CA ALA A 63 -8.99 11.58 -2.84
C ALA A 63 -8.60 12.72 -1.88
N PHE A 64 -9.60 13.51 -1.50
CA PHE A 64 -9.51 14.57 -0.51
C PHE A 64 -10.26 14.17 0.75
N THR A 65 -9.85 14.73 1.89
CA THR A 65 -10.53 14.62 3.17
C THR A 65 -10.67 13.15 3.63
N LEU A 66 -9.52 12.46 3.75
CA LEU A 66 -9.53 11.13 4.37
C LEU A 66 -9.71 11.28 5.89
N THR A 67 -10.96 11.26 6.33
CA THR A 67 -11.31 11.31 7.76
C THR A 67 -10.91 10.02 8.47
N ASN A 68 -10.71 10.07 9.79
CA ASN A 68 -10.45 8.86 10.59
C ASN A 68 -11.60 7.85 10.51
N GLU A 69 -12.83 8.32 10.32
CA GLU A 69 -14.01 7.49 10.11
C GLU A 69 -13.91 6.77 8.76
N ALA A 70 -13.67 7.52 7.67
CA ALA A 70 -13.54 6.95 6.33
C ALA A 70 -12.36 5.98 6.25
N LEU A 71 -11.20 6.34 6.83
CA LEU A 71 -10.03 5.46 6.93
C LEU A 71 -10.38 4.13 7.60
N GLY A 72 -11.03 4.18 8.76
CA GLY A 72 -11.45 2.98 9.49
C GLY A 72 -12.44 2.13 8.69
N LYS A 73 -13.41 2.74 8.03
CA LYS A 73 -14.42 2.06 7.22
C LYS A 73 -13.79 1.41 5.99
N ILE A 74 -13.04 2.15 5.20
CA ILE A 74 -12.42 1.66 3.95
C ILE A 74 -11.46 0.50 4.24
N ALA A 75 -10.60 0.64 5.25
CA ALA A 75 -9.65 -0.40 5.61
C ALA A 75 -10.32 -1.72 6.07
N ASN A 76 -11.55 -1.64 6.57
CA ASN A 76 -12.34 -2.80 7.00
C ASN A 76 -13.43 -3.21 5.99
N GLY A 77 -13.46 -2.65 4.78
CA GLY A 77 -14.41 -3.00 3.74
C GLY A 77 -15.84 -2.52 4.00
N ILE A 78 -16.03 -1.44 4.77
CA ILE A 78 -17.34 -0.84 5.07
C ILE A 78 -17.57 0.31 4.09
N PHE A 79 -18.57 0.15 3.21
CA PHE A 79 -18.88 1.07 2.12
C PHE A 79 -20.31 1.62 2.26
N ASP A 80 -20.55 2.40 3.29
CA ASP A 80 -21.86 2.93 3.69
C ASP A 80 -22.13 4.35 3.20
N THR A 81 -21.09 5.06 2.73
CA THR A 81 -21.22 6.38 2.09
C THR A 81 -20.79 6.30 0.62
N ASP A 82 -21.15 7.29 -0.19
CA ASP A 82 -20.70 7.36 -1.58
C ASP A 82 -19.18 7.50 -1.68
N TYR A 83 -18.58 8.25 -0.77
CA TYR A 83 -17.13 8.37 -0.68
C TYR A 83 -16.46 7.01 -0.42
N THR A 84 -16.84 6.31 0.64
CA THR A 84 -16.25 5.03 1.01
C THR A 84 -16.52 3.95 -0.05
N ARG A 85 -17.69 4.00 -0.69
CA ARG A 85 -18.05 3.06 -1.78
C ARG A 85 -17.16 3.26 -2.99
N ARG A 86 -17.04 4.49 -3.50
CA ARG A 86 -16.22 4.81 -4.67
C ARG A 86 -14.74 4.57 -4.41
N PHE A 87 -14.26 4.94 -3.21
CA PHE A 87 -12.88 4.67 -2.80
C PHE A 87 -12.58 3.17 -2.76
N GLY A 88 -13.45 2.40 -2.08
CA GLY A 88 -13.31 0.95 -2.01
C GLY A 88 -13.43 0.27 -3.37
N THR A 89 -14.31 0.76 -4.25
CA THR A 89 -14.40 0.27 -5.63
C THR A 89 -13.11 0.53 -6.40
N ALA A 90 -12.50 1.72 -6.24
CA ALA A 90 -11.22 2.03 -6.87
C ALA A 90 -10.10 1.08 -6.40
N LEU A 91 -10.02 0.77 -5.11
CA LEU A 91 -9.08 -0.23 -4.57
C LEU A 91 -9.32 -1.63 -5.17
N LEU A 92 -10.57 -2.08 -5.20
CA LEU A 92 -10.94 -3.40 -5.73
C LEU A 92 -10.63 -3.53 -7.23
N LEU A 93 -10.72 -2.43 -7.97
CA LEU A 93 -10.37 -2.37 -9.39
C LEU A 93 -8.86 -2.16 -9.63
N GLY A 94 -8.05 -2.04 -8.58
CA GLY A 94 -6.60 -1.81 -8.69
C GLY A 94 -6.25 -0.45 -9.29
N LYS A 95 -7.13 0.56 -9.13
CA LYS A 95 -6.86 1.93 -9.58
C LYS A 95 -5.82 2.58 -8.69
N ARG A 96 -4.98 3.44 -9.27
CA ARG A 96 -4.07 4.30 -8.51
C ARG A 96 -4.89 5.32 -7.72
N ILE A 97 -4.64 5.44 -6.43
CA ILE A 97 -5.30 6.41 -5.56
C ILE A 97 -4.25 7.32 -4.95
N PHE A 98 -4.41 8.62 -5.11
CA PHE A 98 -3.49 9.62 -4.60
C PHE A 98 -4.17 10.45 -3.54
N ILE A 99 -3.47 10.73 -2.45
CA ILE A 99 -3.96 11.56 -1.33
C ILE A 99 -2.85 12.53 -0.93
N ALA A 100 -3.21 13.79 -0.74
CA ALA A 100 -2.27 14.74 -0.12
C ALA A 100 -2.15 14.45 1.38
N GLU A 101 -0.94 14.56 1.94
CA GLU A 101 -0.69 14.34 3.39
C GLU A 101 -1.56 15.24 4.26
N GLU A 102 -1.79 16.48 3.83
CA GLU A 102 -2.61 17.48 4.51
C GLU A 102 -4.09 17.11 4.57
N GLU A 103 -4.52 16.17 3.71
CA GLU A 103 -5.89 15.66 3.66
C GLU A 103 -6.10 14.41 4.52
N VAL A 104 -5.04 13.88 5.14
CA VAL A 104 -5.12 12.76 6.07
C VAL A 104 -5.37 13.28 7.48
N GLU A 105 -6.61 13.14 7.95
CA GLU A 105 -7.02 13.65 9.26
C GLU A 105 -6.20 13.05 10.41
N LEU A 106 -5.80 11.79 10.31
CA LEU A 106 -5.04 11.08 11.34
C LEU A 106 -3.78 11.84 11.78
N TYR A 107 -3.08 12.47 10.86
CA TYR A 107 -1.82 13.14 11.15
C TYR A 107 -1.95 14.32 12.12
N ARG A 108 -3.15 14.91 12.22
CA ARG A 108 -3.44 16.00 13.18
C ARG A 108 -3.40 15.55 14.64
N TYR A 109 -3.54 14.24 14.87
CA TYR A 109 -3.62 13.66 16.21
C TYR A 109 -2.33 12.98 16.66
N LYS A 110 -1.25 13.08 15.90
CA LYS A 110 0.02 12.39 16.17
C LYS A 110 0.55 12.62 17.58
N ASP A 111 0.46 13.86 18.06
CA ASP A 111 1.02 14.27 19.35
C ASP A 111 0.00 14.26 20.51
N THR A 112 -1.29 14.08 20.21
CA THR A 112 -2.37 14.22 21.22
C THR A 112 -3.11 12.92 21.49
N ALA A 113 -3.15 12.00 20.53
CA ALA A 113 -3.89 10.76 20.70
C ALA A 113 -3.13 9.76 21.59
N PRO A 114 -3.85 8.90 22.34
CA PRO A 114 -3.23 7.75 23.01
C PRO A 114 -2.48 6.88 22.01
N ALA A 115 -1.21 6.59 22.30
CA ALA A 115 -0.31 5.91 21.36
C ALA A 115 -0.89 4.61 20.77
N GLY A 116 -1.52 3.76 21.60
CA GLY A 116 -2.10 2.51 21.14
C GLY A 116 -3.29 2.70 20.19
N TYR A 117 -4.10 3.75 20.40
CA TYR A 117 -5.22 4.05 19.50
C TYR A 117 -4.74 4.65 18.19
N TYR A 118 -3.78 5.57 18.26
CA TYR A 118 -3.14 6.15 17.06
C TYR A 118 -2.48 5.07 16.20
N SER A 119 -1.68 4.18 16.81
CA SER A 119 -1.04 3.08 16.08
C SER A 119 -2.04 2.17 15.38
N ARG A 120 -3.22 1.92 15.99
CA ARG A 120 -4.26 1.11 15.35
C ARG A 120 -4.81 1.75 14.07
N LEU A 121 -5.01 3.07 14.08
CA LEU A 121 -5.45 3.80 12.87
C LEU A 121 -4.31 3.93 11.85
N GLU A 122 -3.07 4.08 12.31
CA GLU A 122 -1.90 4.10 11.46
C GLU A 122 -1.68 2.76 10.72
N GLU A 123 -1.98 1.61 11.37
CA GLU A 123 -1.99 0.30 10.72
C GLU A 123 -3.01 0.26 9.57
N ASN A 124 -4.19 0.85 9.73
CA ASN A 124 -5.18 0.96 8.66
C ASN A 124 -4.64 1.81 7.49
N LEU A 125 -3.98 2.92 7.79
CA LEU A 125 -3.39 3.78 6.76
C LEU A 125 -2.28 3.06 5.99
N LYS A 126 -1.38 2.37 6.69
CA LYS A 126 -0.33 1.53 6.10
C LYS A 126 -0.91 0.41 5.24
N PHE A 127 -2.02 -0.19 5.69
CA PHE A 127 -2.73 -1.19 4.89
C PHE A 127 -3.22 -0.61 3.56
N LEU A 128 -3.81 0.59 3.56
CA LEU A 128 -4.24 1.24 2.32
C LEU A 128 -3.04 1.57 1.40
N GLN A 129 -1.94 2.07 1.95
CA GLN A 129 -0.72 2.36 1.18
C GLN A 129 -0.15 1.10 0.52
N GLN A 130 -0.13 -0.03 1.22
CA GLN A 130 0.31 -1.32 0.66
C GLN A 130 -0.61 -1.86 -0.44
N ASN A 131 -1.82 -1.33 -0.55
CA ASN A 131 -2.84 -1.75 -1.51
C ASN A 131 -3.14 -0.71 -2.59
N GLY A 132 -2.20 0.19 -2.89
CA GLY A 132 -2.30 1.08 -4.05
C GLY A 132 -2.68 2.53 -3.74
N VAL A 133 -2.70 2.93 -2.46
CA VAL A 133 -2.85 4.32 -2.07
C VAL A 133 -1.48 4.98 -1.92
N THR A 134 -1.26 6.06 -2.65
CA THR A 134 -0.05 6.88 -2.57
C THR A 134 -0.35 8.16 -1.80
N ILE A 135 0.38 8.40 -0.72
CA ILE A 135 0.25 9.61 0.11
C ILE A 135 1.51 10.44 -0.09
N VAL A 136 1.34 11.69 -0.49
CA VAL A 136 2.44 12.62 -0.78
C VAL A 136 2.06 14.04 -0.33
N PRO A 137 3.05 14.92 -0.06
CA PRO A 137 2.78 16.31 0.18
C PRO A 137 1.98 16.96 -0.95
N LEU A 138 1.10 17.91 -0.64
CA LEU A 138 0.20 18.54 -1.62
C LEU A 138 0.95 19.18 -2.78
N ASP A 139 2.11 19.77 -2.53
CA ASP A 139 2.96 20.41 -3.53
C ASP A 139 3.59 19.43 -4.53
N GLN A 140 3.69 18.13 -4.18
CA GLN A 140 4.21 17.06 -5.03
C GLN A 140 3.10 16.26 -5.72
N LEU A 141 1.84 16.45 -5.33
CA LEU A 141 0.71 15.64 -5.78
C LEU A 141 0.59 15.63 -7.31
N GLU A 142 0.68 16.77 -7.96
CA GLU A 142 0.57 16.88 -9.42
C GLU A 142 1.68 16.12 -10.15
N GLU A 143 2.93 16.26 -9.70
CA GLU A 143 4.10 15.60 -10.30
C GLU A 143 4.01 14.08 -10.18
N VAL A 144 3.56 13.60 -9.02
CA VAL A 144 3.39 12.16 -8.77
C VAL A 144 2.23 11.59 -9.60
N VAL A 145 1.13 12.32 -9.75
CA VAL A 145 0.00 11.91 -10.61
C VAL A 145 0.43 11.82 -12.07
N LEU A 146 1.24 12.77 -12.54
CA LEU A 146 1.78 12.78 -13.91
C LEU A 146 2.87 11.73 -14.16
N GLY A 147 3.38 11.09 -13.10
CA GLY A 147 4.49 10.15 -13.20
C GLY A 147 5.85 10.81 -13.40
N GLU A 148 5.94 12.13 -13.20
CA GLU A 148 7.18 12.90 -13.24
C GLU A 148 7.82 12.84 -11.84
N ASN A 149 8.90 12.08 -11.70
CA ASN A 149 9.71 11.95 -10.49
C ASN A 149 9.05 11.34 -9.23
N VAL A 150 9.00 10.03 -9.19
CA VAL A 150 9.09 9.35 -7.90
C VAL A 150 10.58 9.14 -7.63
N SER A 151 11.19 10.03 -6.85
CA SER A 151 12.41 9.67 -6.13
C SER A 151 12.09 8.44 -5.31
N GLU A 152 12.81 7.36 -5.57
CA GLU A 152 12.64 6.03 -4.99
C GLU A 152 12.65 6.08 -3.46
N GLU A 153 11.50 6.16 -2.82
CA GLU A 153 11.31 5.79 -1.40
C GLU A 153 9.89 5.33 -1.09
N THR A 154 9.21 4.69 -2.05
CA THR A 154 8.02 3.89 -1.72
C THR A 154 8.02 2.65 -2.59
N GLU A 155 8.45 1.55 -1.99
CA GLU A 155 8.51 0.24 -2.64
C GLU A 155 7.13 -0.18 -3.19
N ALA A 156 7.17 -0.48 -4.47
CA ALA A 156 6.08 -0.85 -5.33
C ALA A 156 5.24 -2.03 -4.84
N ALA A 157 3.95 -1.98 -5.18
CA ALA A 157 3.05 -3.12 -5.17
C ALA A 157 3.57 -4.27 -6.06
N PRO A 158 3.44 -5.53 -5.65
CA PRO A 158 3.96 -6.66 -6.43
C PRO A 158 3.08 -6.94 -7.65
N LYS A 159 3.66 -6.79 -8.82
CA LYS A 159 3.15 -7.39 -10.06
C LYS A 159 3.07 -8.91 -9.88
N LYS A 160 1.92 -9.49 -10.23
CA LYS A 160 1.80 -10.93 -10.47
C LYS A 160 2.71 -11.31 -11.63
N GLU A 161 3.74 -12.09 -11.35
CA GLU A 161 4.40 -12.89 -12.36
C GLU A 161 4.21 -14.36 -12.04
N GLU A 162 3.72 -15.07 -13.04
CA GLU A 162 3.61 -16.51 -13.08
C GLU A 162 4.99 -17.17 -13.03
N SER A 163 4.99 -18.34 -12.39
CA SER A 163 6.09 -19.23 -12.16
C SER A 163 6.82 -19.66 -13.43
N THR A 164 8.15 -19.66 -13.39
CA THR A 164 8.94 -20.80 -13.85
C THR A 164 10.25 -20.81 -13.08
N GLY A 165 10.62 -22.00 -12.64
CA GLY A 165 11.74 -22.25 -11.75
C GLY A 165 13.11 -22.07 -12.39
N GLU A 166 14.09 -21.86 -11.56
CA GLU A 166 15.32 -22.67 -11.45
C GLU A 166 16.39 -21.99 -10.59
N LYS A 167 16.91 -22.80 -9.64
CA LYS A 167 18.28 -22.87 -9.12
C LYS A 167 18.84 -21.80 -8.19
N GLU A 168 19.09 -22.34 -7.01
CA GLU A 168 19.94 -21.91 -5.90
C GLU A 168 21.27 -21.24 -6.29
N GLN A 169 21.56 -20.12 -5.59
CA GLN A 169 22.93 -19.81 -5.20
C GLN A 169 22.92 -19.14 -3.80
N PRO A 170 23.87 -19.45 -2.90
CA PRO A 170 23.83 -19.07 -1.50
C PRO A 170 24.28 -17.62 -1.32
N VAL A 171 23.44 -16.81 -0.72
CA VAL A 171 23.77 -15.45 -0.30
C VAL A 171 24.40 -15.52 1.08
N SER A 172 25.63 -15.07 1.21
CA SER A 172 26.37 -14.90 2.46
C SER A 172 25.69 -13.83 3.34
N GLY A 173 24.86 -14.24 4.27
CA GLY A 173 24.18 -13.38 5.24
C GLY A 173 24.41 -13.84 6.67
N ALA A 174 24.27 -12.94 7.65
CA ALA A 174 24.46 -13.24 9.06
C ALA A 174 23.50 -14.34 9.56
N THR A 175 24.01 -15.26 10.39
CA THR A 175 23.21 -16.29 11.05
C THR A 175 22.71 -15.76 12.39
N LEU A 176 21.40 -15.77 12.60
CA LEU A 176 20.77 -15.42 13.88
C LEU A 176 20.42 -16.68 14.66
N ARG A 177 20.94 -16.81 15.89
CA ARG A 177 20.61 -17.92 16.78
C ARG A 177 19.40 -17.56 17.66
N LEU A 178 18.36 -18.38 17.65
CA LEU A 178 17.17 -18.23 18.49
C LEU A 178 17.07 -19.38 19.49
N GLU A 179 17.22 -19.05 20.77
CA GLU A 179 17.09 -19.99 21.88
C GLU A 179 15.65 -20.05 22.45
N LYS A 180 14.68 -20.26 21.53
CA LYS A 180 13.27 -20.35 21.88
C LYS A 180 12.71 -21.70 21.52
N ARG A 181 11.86 -22.26 22.41
CA ARG A 181 11.19 -23.55 22.19
C ARG A 181 10.11 -23.49 21.09
N ILE A 182 9.49 -22.33 20.88
CA ILE A 182 8.47 -22.10 19.85
C ILE A 182 8.92 -20.91 19.02
N ILE A 183 9.05 -21.13 17.71
CA ILE A 183 9.40 -20.10 16.73
C ILE A 183 8.14 -19.69 16.00
N THR A 184 7.81 -18.41 16.11
CA THR A 184 6.64 -17.79 15.49
C THR A 184 7.03 -16.98 14.26
N GLU A 185 6.04 -16.56 13.47
CA GLU A 185 6.24 -15.65 12.35
C GLU A 185 7.00 -14.39 12.77
N ARG A 186 6.68 -13.81 13.93
CA ARG A 186 7.36 -12.61 14.45
C ARG A 186 8.87 -12.80 14.64
N ASP A 187 9.29 -14.00 15.05
CA ASP A 187 10.72 -14.29 15.22
C ASP A 187 11.44 -14.30 13.86
N VAL A 188 10.76 -14.78 12.81
CA VAL A 188 11.31 -14.79 11.45
C VAL A 188 11.31 -13.38 10.86
N ILE A 189 10.29 -12.56 11.14
CA ILE A 189 10.24 -11.15 10.76
C ILE A 189 11.42 -10.38 11.39
N SER A 190 11.64 -10.53 12.70
CA SER A 190 12.76 -9.86 13.39
C SER A 190 14.12 -10.31 12.85
N ALA A 191 14.27 -11.58 12.46
CA ALA A 191 15.48 -12.08 11.83
C ALA A 191 15.72 -11.42 10.44
N ARG A 192 14.65 -11.22 9.68
CA ARG A 192 14.70 -10.51 8.39
C ARG A 192 15.12 -9.04 8.57
N GLU A 193 14.51 -8.33 9.52
CA GLU A 193 14.87 -6.95 9.84
C GLU A 193 16.35 -6.84 10.26
N GLY A 194 16.87 -7.87 10.97
CA GLY A 194 18.29 -8.00 11.28
C GLY A 194 19.17 -8.43 10.09
N LYS A 195 18.62 -8.53 8.87
CA LYS A 195 19.30 -8.99 7.65
C LYS A 195 19.96 -10.38 7.79
N ALA A 196 19.38 -11.26 8.60
CA ALA A 196 19.83 -12.64 8.75
C ALA A 196 19.33 -13.48 7.56
N ALA A 197 20.25 -14.16 6.89
CA ALA A 197 19.93 -15.10 5.81
C ALA A 197 19.61 -16.51 6.36
N CYS A 198 20.08 -16.81 7.58
CA CYS A 198 19.85 -18.09 8.23
C CYS A 198 19.46 -17.91 9.70
N ILE A 199 18.46 -18.66 10.15
CA ILE A 199 18.05 -18.73 11.56
C ILE A 199 18.45 -20.10 12.10
N LEU A 200 19.27 -20.13 13.13
CA LEU A 200 19.64 -21.34 13.84
C LEU A 200 18.71 -21.52 15.04
N VAL A 201 17.98 -22.64 15.10
CA VAL A 201 17.02 -22.92 16.14
C VAL A 201 17.42 -24.22 16.89
N GLU A 202 17.01 -24.35 18.14
CA GLU A 202 17.27 -25.57 18.92
C GLU A 202 16.66 -26.82 18.26
N LYS A 203 17.28 -27.98 18.46
CA LYS A 203 16.83 -29.25 17.89
C LYS A 203 15.37 -29.60 18.21
N LYS A 204 14.88 -29.20 19.40
CA LYS A 204 13.51 -29.41 19.86
C LYS A 204 12.58 -28.25 19.63
N ALA A 205 13.01 -27.19 18.91
CA ALA A 205 12.17 -26.05 18.62
C ALA A 205 11.02 -26.43 17.68
N ILE A 206 9.84 -25.96 18.02
CA ILE A 206 8.61 -26.12 17.23
C ILE A 206 8.45 -24.85 16.37
N LEU A 207 8.39 -25.03 15.07
CA LEU A 207 8.09 -23.95 14.15
C LEU A 207 6.58 -23.92 13.86
N SER A 208 5.97 -22.75 14.01
CA SER A 208 4.58 -22.56 13.54
C SER A 208 4.54 -22.66 12.00
N ASP A 209 3.38 -23.04 11.46
CA ASP A 209 3.24 -23.14 10.00
C ASP A 209 3.42 -21.79 9.31
N LEU A 210 2.93 -20.71 9.94
CA LEU A 210 3.17 -19.33 9.47
C LEU A 210 4.66 -18.97 9.47
N ALA A 211 5.44 -19.40 10.47
CA ALA A 211 6.89 -19.17 10.48
C ALA A 211 7.60 -19.86 9.32
N LYS A 212 7.17 -21.09 8.98
CA LYS A 212 7.72 -21.86 7.84
C LYS A 212 7.37 -21.19 6.51
N GLU A 213 6.11 -20.78 6.35
CA GLU A 213 5.64 -20.11 5.13
C GLU A 213 6.37 -18.77 4.94
N TYR A 214 6.50 -17.98 6.01
CA TYR A 214 7.20 -16.70 5.95
C TYR A 214 8.69 -16.88 5.62
N ALA A 215 9.37 -17.82 6.25
CA ALA A 215 10.77 -18.12 5.96
C ALA A 215 10.96 -18.54 4.49
N LYS A 216 10.07 -19.39 3.97
CA LYS A 216 10.08 -19.80 2.56
C LYS A 216 9.82 -18.65 1.61
N LYS A 217 8.86 -17.78 1.93
CA LYS A 217 8.48 -16.63 1.12
C LYS A 217 9.64 -15.62 0.97
N TYR A 218 10.44 -15.46 2.01
CA TYR A 218 11.52 -14.46 2.04
C TYR A 218 12.92 -15.05 1.94
N GLY A 219 13.06 -16.34 1.59
CA GLY A 219 14.34 -16.98 1.35
C GLY A 219 15.23 -17.10 2.58
N ILE A 220 14.64 -17.15 3.80
CA ILE A 220 15.38 -17.30 5.05
C ILE A 220 15.52 -18.79 5.35
N SER A 221 16.75 -19.28 5.43
CA SER A 221 17.01 -20.66 5.78
C SER A 221 16.83 -20.89 7.29
N ILE A 222 16.14 -21.97 7.69
CA ILE A 222 16.03 -22.34 9.09
C ILE A 222 16.82 -23.64 9.29
N ALA A 223 17.92 -23.54 10.03
CA ALA A 223 18.76 -24.68 10.39
C ALA A 223 18.54 -25.09 11.86
N ARG A 224 18.65 -26.37 12.16
CA ARG A 224 18.59 -26.89 13.54
C ARG A 224 19.99 -27.08 14.06
N ASP A 225 20.25 -26.57 15.27
CA ASP A 225 21.53 -26.79 15.97
C ASP A 225 21.62 -28.27 16.37
N GLU A 226 22.47 -29.03 15.71
CA GLU A 226 22.82 -30.39 16.08
C GLU A 226 23.91 -30.37 17.14
N GLY A 227 23.67 -29.75 18.31
CA GLY A 227 24.65 -29.58 19.38
C GLY A 227 25.73 -30.64 19.38
N GLU A 228 26.99 -30.24 19.33
CA GLU A 228 28.19 -31.09 19.40
C GLU A 228 28.08 -32.07 20.56
N THR A 229 27.95 -33.33 20.23
CA THR A 229 28.16 -34.40 21.21
C THR A 229 29.64 -34.39 21.61
N GLY A 230 29.93 -33.83 22.77
CA GLY A 230 31.27 -33.81 23.35
C GLY A 230 31.91 -35.19 23.32
N GLY A 231 32.91 -35.32 22.48
CA GLY A 231 33.80 -36.47 22.49
C GLY A 231 34.61 -36.49 23.80
N LYS A 232 34.27 -37.41 24.72
CA LYS A 232 35.15 -37.81 25.81
C LYS A 232 36.33 -38.53 25.22
N GLY A 233 37.47 -37.86 25.17
CA GLY A 233 38.76 -38.50 25.00
C GLY A 233 39.04 -39.40 26.18
N SER A 234 39.13 -40.71 25.95
CA SER A 234 39.66 -41.67 26.88
C SER A 234 41.16 -41.73 26.67
N ARG A 235 41.92 -41.34 27.69
CA ARG A 235 43.35 -41.71 27.81
C ARG A 235 43.43 -43.04 28.52
N VAL A 236 44.11 -43.97 27.92
CA VAL A 236 45.09 -44.83 28.57
C VAL A 236 46.27 -44.94 27.65
#